data_1f4b0b51fd4f825087d33ade76bee75a
#
_entry.id   1f4b0b51fd4f825087d33ade76bee75a
#
_cell.length_a   1.000
_cell.length_b   1.000
_cell.length_c   1.000
_cell.angle_alpha   90.00
_cell.angle_beta   90.00
_cell.angle_gamma   90.00
#
_symmetry.space_group_name_H-M   'P 1'
#
loop_
_entity.id
_entity.type
_entity.pdbx_description
1 polymer ?
#
loop_
_entity_poly.entity_id
_entity_poly.type
_entity_poly.pdbx_seq_one_letter_code
_entity_poly.pdbx_strand_id
1 'polypeptide(L)'
;MNRKRIVILILIAMFILGCKKPQEVKESENVTPIKVGVLDHGYYSDKSFVDKVVSSLNNNFNIDAKKLTIDETQHFNLEDSELVFGIGTVMNEFFPAICDKYPEKNFVLIDSVLKEKRQNLKEIAIKREDAAFLAGVMASKISDNRKVLFVGGEKIPLVESVEYGFKSGVNYLETESPIDFNVDYLSSFHDVDAMSELLNSFKNGGADVVFSVSGDADIKDDDASYKLIKFDDYMASGSLRPDISITVDYGRAIKKFMESGEPNFSEYSLEDDVVFVDVKNYLDEEGLKTVDEIKNDIISGKILVPYDSESYKLYINKNLK
;
A
#
# COMPACT_ATOMS: atom_id res chain seq x y z
N MET A 1 6.06 74.21 -18.23
CA MET A 1 5.10 73.09 -18.27
C MET A 1 5.29 72.21 -17.02
N ASN A 2 4.27 72.18 -16.14
CA ASN A 2 4.41 71.76 -14.74
C ASN A 2 4.57 70.25 -14.61
N ARG A 3 5.62 69.78 -13.95
CA ARG A 3 5.90 68.33 -13.67
C ARG A 3 4.72 67.56 -13.09
N LYS A 4 3.78 68.22 -12.43
CA LYS A 4 2.55 67.61 -11.87
C LYS A 4 1.51 67.18 -12.94
N ARG A 5 1.54 67.78 -14.14
CA ARG A 5 0.61 67.41 -15.23
C ARG A 5 1.08 66.16 -16.01
N ILE A 6 2.36 65.87 -16.01
CA ILE A 6 2.93 64.68 -16.67
C ILE A 6 2.65 63.42 -15.83
N VAL A 7 2.67 63.53 -14.49
CA VAL A 7 2.38 62.36 -13.60
C VAL A 7 0.91 61.95 -13.68
N ILE A 8 -0.02 62.86 -13.86
CA ILE A 8 -1.45 62.53 -13.98
C ILE A 8 -1.77 61.88 -15.34
N LEU A 9 -1.05 62.23 -16.41
CA LEU A 9 -1.23 61.59 -17.72
C LEU A 9 -0.67 60.19 -17.79
N ILE A 10 0.38 59.87 -17.02
CA ILE A 10 0.94 58.48 -16.92
C ILE A 10 0.02 57.56 -16.09
N LEU A 11 -0.64 58.11 -15.04
CA LEU A 11 -1.60 57.34 -14.22
C LEU A 11 -2.90 57.01 -14.96
N ILE A 12 -3.35 57.85 -15.89
CA ILE A 12 -4.55 57.57 -16.72
C ILE A 12 -4.23 56.56 -17.82
N ALA A 13 -3.01 56.54 -18.35
CA ALA A 13 -2.60 55.52 -19.34
C ALA A 13 -2.45 54.10 -18.78
N MET A 14 -2.21 53.94 -17.46
CA MET A 14 -2.14 52.63 -16.80
C MET A 14 -3.52 52.04 -16.47
N PHE A 15 -4.60 52.82 -16.51
CA PHE A 15 -5.95 52.31 -16.23
C PHE A 15 -6.72 51.81 -17.45
N ILE A 16 -6.20 51.98 -18.66
CA ILE A 16 -6.88 51.59 -19.92
C ILE A 16 -6.37 50.22 -20.47
N LEU A 17 -5.30 49.65 -19.86
CA LEU A 17 -4.72 48.36 -20.33
C LEU A 17 -5.07 47.15 -19.42
N GLY A 18 -6.09 47.27 -18.59
CA GLY A 18 -6.44 46.29 -17.57
C GLY A 18 -7.78 45.54 -17.74
N CYS A 19 -8.44 45.60 -18.90
CA CYS A 19 -9.57 44.74 -19.18
C CYS A 19 -9.15 43.62 -20.13
N LYS A 20 -8.37 42.64 -19.65
CA LYS A 20 -8.46 41.29 -20.22
C LYS A 20 -9.85 40.76 -19.87
N LYS A 21 -10.67 40.53 -20.88
CA LYS A 21 -11.87 39.70 -20.73
C LYS A 21 -11.48 38.42 -19.96
N PRO A 22 -12.32 37.93 -19.03
CA PRO A 22 -12.11 36.61 -18.46
C PRO A 22 -11.93 35.66 -19.66
N GLN A 23 -10.78 34.95 -19.69
CA GLN A 23 -10.64 33.81 -20.57
C GLN A 23 -11.78 32.89 -20.18
N GLU A 24 -12.70 32.63 -21.12
CA GLU A 24 -13.63 31.53 -20.98
C GLU A 24 -12.76 30.32 -20.60
N VAL A 25 -13.00 29.79 -19.42
CA VAL A 25 -12.51 28.48 -19.05
C VAL A 25 -13.09 27.57 -20.13
N LYS A 26 -12.24 27.10 -21.05
CA LYS A 26 -12.65 26.05 -21.98
C LYS A 26 -13.26 24.98 -21.11
N GLU A 27 -14.54 24.69 -21.32
CA GLU A 27 -15.18 23.50 -20.81
C GLU A 27 -14.18 22.36 -21.02
N SER A 28 -13.84 21.67 -19.96
CA SER A 28 -13.03 20.47 -20.02
C SER A 28 -13.66 19.59 -21.09
N GLU A 29 -12.90 19.21 -22.09
CA GLU A 29 -13.34 18.17 -23.03
C GLU A 29 -13.96 17.06 -22.17
N ASN A 30 -15.20 16.68 -22.47
CA ASN A 30 -15.87 15.57 -21.82
C ASN A 30 -15.09 14.30 -22.19
N VAL A 31 -14.01 14.03 -21.47
CA VAL A 31 -13.27 12.78 -21.57
C VAL A 31 -14.18 11.72 -20.99
N THR A 32 -14.67 10.84 -21.84
CA THR A 32 -15.46 9.68 -21.39
C THR A 32 -14.60 8.87 -20.42
N PRO A 33 -15.06 8.62 -19.18
CA PRO A 33 -14.29 7.85 -18.23
C PRO A 33 -14.04 6.43 -18.75
N ILE A 34 -12.84 5.91 -18.53
CA ILE A 34 -12.47 4.53 -18.88
C ILE A 34 -13.22 3.58 -17.95
N LYS A 35 -13.84 2.56 -18.53
CA LYS A 35 -14.62 1.57 -17.79
C LYS A 35 -13.72 0.44 -17.29
N VAL A 36 -13.66 0.30 -15.98
CA VAL A 36 -12.80 -0.64 -15.29
C VAL A 36 -13.61 -1.61 -14.44
N GLY A 37 -13.29 -2.90 -14.53
CA GLY A 37 -13.80 -3.93 -13.63
C GLY A 37 -12.76 -4.28 -12.56
N VAL A 38 -13.18 -4.41 -11.31
CA VAL A 38 -12.34 -4.95 -10.24
C VAL A 38 -12.96 -6.25 -9.73
N LEU A 39 -12.26 -7.37 -9.91
CA LEU A 39 -12.76 -8.70 -9.56
C LEU A 39 -12.82 -8.87 -8.05
N ASP A 40 -13.99 -9.25 -7.56
CA ASP A 40 -14.22 -9.68 -6.19
C ASP A 40 -14.50 -11.19 -6.19
N HIS A 41 -13.52 -11.96 -5.73
CA HIS A 41 -13.65 -13.41 -5.63
C HIS A 41 -14.36 -13.84 -4.34
N GLY A 42 -14.70 -12.91 -3.43
CA GLY A 42 -15.29 -13.21 -2.13
C GLY A 42 -14.35 -13.86 -1.12
N TYR A 43 -13.07 -13.99 -1.45
CA TYR A 43 -12.04 -14.57 -0.58
C TYR A 43 -11.60 -13.59 0.52
N TYR A 44 -11.66 -12.29 0.23
CA TYR A 44 -11.35 -11.27 1.22
C TYR A 44 -12.48 -11.21 2.26
N SER A 45 -12.13 -11.40 3.47
CA SER A 45 -13.03 -11.32 4.63
C SER A 45 -13.60 -9.93 4.84
N ASP A 46 -12.83 -8.90 4.55
CA ASP A 46 -13.35 -7.57 4.38
C ASP A 46 -14.02 -7.45 3.00
N LYS A 47 -15.30 -7.80 2.95
CA LYS A 47 -16.14 -7.62 1.76
C LYS A 47 -16.13 -6.18 1.24
N SER A 48 -15.61 -5.23 2.03
CA SER A 48 -15.48 -3.83 1.66
C SER A 48 -14.16 -3.51 0.92
N PHE A 49 -13.17 -4.40 0.88
CA PHE A 49 -11.86 -4.12 0.27
C PHE A 49 -11.99 -3.70 -1.19
N VAL A 50 -12.63 -4.54 -2.02
CA VAL A 50 -12.86 -4.21 -3.44
C VAL A 50 -13.74 -2.98 -3.57
N ASP A 51 -14.75 -2.80 -2.69
CA ASP A 51 -15.59 -1.61 -2.68
C ASP A 51 -14.80 -0.33 -2.36
N LYS A 52 -13.79 -0.39 -1.47
CA LYS A 52 -12.88 0.73 -1.21
C LYS A 52 -12.06 1.09 -2.44
N VAL A 53 -11.50 0.09 -3.14
CA VAL A 53 -10.74 0.30 -4.37
C VAL A 53 -11.62 0.93 -5.45
N VAL A 54 -12.80 0.37 -5.71
CA VAL A 54 -13.78 0.90 -6.66
C VAL A 54 -14.18 2.33 -6.32
N SER A 55 -14.47 2.61 -5.05
CA SER A 55 -14.81 3.95 -4.57
C SER A 55 -13.66 4.95 -4.77
N SER A 56 -12.42 4.53 -4.50
CA SER A 56 -11.23 5.35 -4.74
C SER A 56 -11.08 5.70 -6.22
N LEU A 57 -11.23 4.74 -7.12
CA LEU A 57 -11.16 4.96 -8.56
C LEU A 57 -12.23 5.95 -9.04
N ASN A 58 -13.47 5.77 -8.62
CA ASN A 58 -14.58 6.62 -9.03
C ASN A 58 -14.47 8.05 -8.48
N ASN A 59 -14.06 8.20 -7.21
CA ASN A 59 -14.11 9.50 -6.53
C ASN A 59 -12.84 10.34 -6.76
N ASN A 60 -11.68 9.68 -6.87
CA ASN A 60 -10.40 10.39 -6.87
C ASN A 60 -9.77 10.47 -8.26
N PHE A 61 -10.13 9.58 -9.19
CA PHE A 61 -9.39 9.41 -10.44
C PHE A 61 -10.23 9.54 -11.72
N ASN A 62 -11.52 9.85 -11.61
CA ASN A 62 -12.44 9.97 -12.75
C ASN A 62 -12.46 8.71 -13.66
N ILE A 63 -12.45 7.54 -13.03
CA ILE A 63 -12.55 6.24 -13.69
C ILE A 63 -13.94 5.66 -13.39
N ASP A 64 -14.65 5.13 -14.40
CA ASP A 64 -15.92 4.40 -14.20
C ASP A 64 -15.60 2.95 -13.78
N ALA A 65 -15.31 2.78 -12.49
CA ALA A 65 -14.96 1.48 -11.92
C ALA A 65 -16.19 0.77 -11.35
N LYS A 66 -16.28 -0.53 -11.58
CA LYS A 66 -17.33 -1.41 -11.04
C LYS A 66 -16.72 -2.64 -10.39
N LYS A 67 -17.33 -3.07 -9.27
CA LYS A 67 -17.04 -4.36 -8.67
C LYS A 67 -17.66 -5.46 -9.53
N LEU A 68 -16.87 -6.45 -9.91
CA LEU A 68 -17.29 -7.63 -10.66
C LEU A 68 -17.29 -8.83 -9.72
N THR A 69 -18.48 -9.26 -9.33
CA THR A 69 -18.65 -10.45 -8.47
C THR A 69 -18.84 -11.69 -9.31
N ILE A 70 -18.39 -12.83 -8.78
CA ILE A 70 -18.62 -14.13 -9.39
C ILE A 70 -20.10 -14.50 -9.24
N ASP A 71 -20.73 -14.99 -10.30
CA ASP A 71 -22.09 -15.48 -10.28
C ASP A 71 -22.18 -16.98 -9.87
N GLU A 72 -23.41 -17.48 -9.71
CA GLU A 72 -23.66 -18.89 -9.35
C GLU A 72 -23.08 -19.90 -10.36
N THR A 73 -22.80 -19.45 -11.58
CA THR A 73 -22.18 -20.27 -12.65
C THR A 73 -20.66 -20.12 -12.72
N GLN A 74 -20.07 -19.45 -11.74
CA GLN A 74 -18.65 -19.10 -11.69
C GLN A 74 -18.19 -18.24 -12.89
N HIS A 75 -19.03 -17.30 -13.30
CA HIS A 75 -18.72 -16.33 -14.32
C HIS A 75 -18.68 -14.91 -13.75
N PHE A 76 -17.82 -14.08 -14.36
CA PHE A 76 -17.86 -12.63 -14.18
C PHE A 76 -18.50 -11.98 -15.38
N ASN A 77 -19.41 -11.02 -15.15
CA ASN A 77 -19.94 -10.17 -16.23
C ASN A 77 -18.91 -9.09 -16.57
N LEU A 78 -18.12 -9.32 -17.61
CA LEU A 78 -17.05 -8.43 -18.07
C LEU A 78 -17.47 -7.49 -19.21
N GLU A 79 -18.73 -7.52 -19.66
CA GLU A 79 -19.17 -6.91 -20.93
C GLU A 79 -18.80 -5.43 -21.06
N ASP A 80 -18.98 -4.66 -20.01
CA ASP A 80 -18.78 -3.22 -20.01
C ASP A 80 -17.36 -2.76 -19.65
N SER A 81 -16.45 -3.69 -19.31
CA SER A 81 -15.11 -3.35 -18.83
C SER A 81 -14.09 -3.37 -19.96
N GLU A 82 -13.31 -2.30 -20.10
CA GLU A 82 -12.17 -2.22 -21.02
C GLU A 82 -10.93 -2.86 -20.42
N LEU A 83 -10.73 -2.66 -19.10
CA LEU A 83 -9.69 -3.29 -18.29
C LEU A 83 -10.33 -4.01 -17.10
N VAL A 84 -9.78 -5.17 -16.74
CA VAL A 84 -10.24 -5.98 -15.61
C VAL A 84 -9.08 -6.23 -14.66
N PHE A 85 -9.20 -5.73 -13.44
CA PHE A 85 -8.19 -5.86 -12.40
C PHE A 85 -8.54 -6.99 -11.43
N GLY A 86 -7.52 -7.76 -11.05
CA GLY A 86 -7.57 -8.66 -9.91
C GLY A 86 -6.44 -8.33 -8.95
N ILE A 87 -6.69 -8.40 -7.65
CA ILE A 87 -5.76 -7.94 -6.63
C ILE A 87 -5.42 -9.10 -5.71
N GLY A 88 -4.12 -9.28 -5.46
CA GLY A 88 -3.59 -10.23 -4.51
C GLY A 88 -3.32 -11.63 -5.06
N THR A 89 -2.59 -12.41 -4.27
CA THR A 89 -2.10 -13.75 -4.65
C THR A 89 -3.20 -14.77 -4.86
N VAL A 90 -4.37 -14.58 -4.25
CA VAL A 90 -5.55 -15.43 -4.45
C VAL A 90 -5.96 -15.48 -5.93
N MET A 91 -5.73 -14.41 -6.68
CA MET A 91 -6.05 -14.35 -8.10
C MET A 91 -5.18 -15.26 -8.97
N ASN A 92 -4.05 -15.75 -8.48
CA ASN A 92 -3.18 -16.67 -9.22
C ASN A 92 -3.87 -17.97 -9.63
N GLU A 93 -4.85 -18.41 -8.84
CA GLU A 93 -5.60 -19.62 -9.13
C GLU A 93 -6.65 -19.42 -10.23
N PHE A 94 -7.19 -18.20 -10.35
CA PHE A 94 -8.33 -17.88 -11.21
C PHE A 94 -7.95 -17.18 -12.50
N PHE A 95 -6.99 -16.26 -12.45
CA PHE A 95 -6.60 -15.45 -13.59
C PHE A 95 -6.19 -16.23 -14.82
N PRO A 96 -5.42 -17.33 -14.73
CA PRO A 96 -5.11 -18.15 -15.90
C PRO A 96 -6.36 -18.57 -16.68
N ALA A 97 -7.33 -19.13 -15.99
CA ALA A 97 -8.57 -19.60 -16.61
C ALA A 97 -9.44 -18.46 -17.14
N ILE A 98 -9.49 -17.34 -16.42
CA ILE A 98 -10.25 -16.14 -16.83
C ILE A 98 -9.63 -15.55 -18.09
N CYS A 99 -8.31 -15.38 -18.16
CA CYS A 99 -7.61 -14.86 -19.34
C CYS A 99 -7.82 -15.76 -20.55
N ASP A 100 -7.75 -17.06 -20.39
CA ASP A 100 -7.93 -18.04 -21.47
C ASP A 100 -9.39 -18.06 -21.95
N LYS A 101 -10.35 -17.82 -21.06
CA LYS A 101 -11.79 -17.80 -21.38
C LYS A 101 -12.23 -16.53 -22.13
N TYR A 102 -11.57 -15.39 -21.88
CA TYR A 102 -11.89 -14.08 -22.44
C TYR A 102 -10.67 -13.47 -23.16
N PRO A 103 -10.22 -14.06 -24.27
CA PRO A 103 -8.98 -13.65 -24.95
C PRO A 103 -9.05 -12.24 -25.55
N GLU A 104 -10.25 -11.69 -25.74
CA GLU A 104 -10.49 -10.35 -26.26
C GLU A 104 -10.46 -9.26 -25.18
N LYS A 105 -10.42 -9.63 -23.88
CA LYS A 105 -10.37 -8.69 -22.76
C LYS A 105 -8.93 -8.49 -22.29
N ASN A 106 -8.66 -7.31 -21.72
CA ASN A 106 -7.37 -7.00 -21.10
C ASN A 106 -7.48 -7.14 -19.59
N PHE A 107 -6.54 -7.88 -19.02
CA PHE A 107 -6.47 -8.16 -17.59
C PHE A 107 -5.21 -7.56 -16.98
N VAL A 108 -5.31 -7.16 -15.70
CA VAL A 108 -4.19 -6.66 -14.91
C VAL A 108 -4.22 -7.32 -13.53
N LEU A 109 -3.14 -8.01 -13.20
CA LEU A 109 -2.96 -8.63 -11.90
C LEU A 109 -2.08 -7.73 -11.02
N ILE A 110 -2.59 -7.36 -9.85
CA ILE A 110 -1.89 -6.52 -8.88
C ILE A 110 -1.46 -7.36 -7.68
N ASP A 111 -0.24 -7.15 -7.19
CA ASP A 111 0.36 -7.84 -6.06
C ASP A 111 0.62 -9.32 -6.26
N SER A 112 0.73 -9.70 -7.48
CA SER A 112 1.13 -11.05 -7.83
C SER A 112 1.68 -11.10 -9.23
N VAL A 113 2.49 -12.13 -9.50
CA VAL A 113 3.12 -12.36 -10.79
C VAL A 113 2.92 -13.82 -11.16
N LEU A 114 2.30 -14.07 -12.31
CA LEU A 114 2.12 -15.42 -12.80
C LEU A 114 3.41 -15.98 -13.42
N LYS A 115 3.67 -17.27 -13.16
CA LYS A 115 4.79 -17.98 -13.81
C LYS A 115 4.60 -18.07 -15.32
N GLU A 116 3.37 -18.37 -15.75
CA GLU A 116 3.01 -18.48 -17.16
C GLU A 116 2.40 -17.18 -17.66
N LYS A 117 3.09 -16.51 -18.56
CA LYS A 117 2.64 -15.24 -19.14
C LYS A 117 1.52 -15.47 -20.15
N ARG A 118 0.61 -14.50 -20.25
CA ARG A 118 -0.47 -14.45 -21.23
C ARG A 118 -0.44 -13.13 -21.97
N GLN A 119 -0.83 -13.12 -23.24
CA GLN A 119 -0.77 -11.91 -24.07
C GLN A 119 -1.74 -10.81 -23.62
N ASN A 120 -2.85 -11.22 -23.04
CA ASN A 120 -3.90 -10.33 -22.54
C ASN A 120 -3.82 -10.06 -21.02
N LEU A 121 -2.69 -10.43 -20.36
CA LEU A 121 -2.44 -10.18 -18.96
C LEU A 121 -1.22 -9.30 -18.76
N LYS A 122 -1.41 -8.24 -18.00
CA LYS A 122 -0.38 -7.33 -17.48
C LYS A 122 -0.26 -7.47 -15.98
N GLU A 123 0.84 -7.05 -15.40
CA GLU A 123 1.11 -7.28 -13.98
C GLU A 123 1.66 -6.03 -13.31
N ILE A 124 1.21 -5.79 -12.07
CA ILE A 124 1.68 -4.70 -11.21
C ILE A 124 2.19 -5.33 -9.91
N ALA A 125 3.48 -5.15 -9.62
CA ALA A 125 4.07 -5.46 -8.34
C ALA A 125 4.06 -4.22 -7.44
N ILE A 126 3.87 -4.41 -6.13
CA ILE A 126 3.98 -3.35 -5.12
C ILE A 126 4.99 -3.78 -4.07
N LYS A 127 6.02 -2.96 -3.87
CA LYS A 127 7.08 -3.19 -2.88
C LYS A 127 6.62 -2.85 -1.47
N ARG A 128 5.87 -3.74 -0.87
CA ARG A 128 5.41 -3.59 0.53
C ARG A 128 6.52 -3.76 1.54
N GLU A 129 7.52 -4.56 1.22
CA GLU A 129 8.70 -4.77 2.05
C GLU A 129 9.42 -3.47 2.37
N ASP A 130 9.41 -2.49 1.46
CA ASP A 130 10.03 -1.17 1.69
C ASP A 130 9.32 -0.41 2.82
N ALA A 131 7.99 -0.40 2.82
CA ALA A 131 7.20 0.20 3.88
C ALA A 131 7.29 -0.60 5.19
N ALA A 132 7.30 -1.92 5.10
CA ALA A 132 7.50 -2.79 6.26
C ALA A 132 8.86 -2.55 6.91
N PHE A 133 9.91 -2.31 6.13
CA PHE A 133 11.22 -1.93 6.65
C PHE A 133 11.14 -0.64 7.48
N LEU A 134 10.52 0.40 6.95
CA LEU A 134 10.32 1.67 7.69
C LEU A 134 9.50 1.45 8.97
N ALA A 135 8.44 0.65 8.90
CA ALA A 135 7.66 0.29 10.09
C ALA A 135 8.51 -0.46 11.12
N GLY A 136 9.44 -1.30 10.68
CA GLY A 136 10.41 -1.98 11.54
C GLY A 136 11.37 -1.01 12.24
N VAL A 137 11.90 -0.03 11.51
CA VAL A 137 12.71 1.06 12.10
C VAL A 137 11.90 1.84 13.15
N MET A 138 10.67 2.20 12.84
CA MET A 138 9.78 2.87 13.80
C MET A 138 9.50 1.97 15.02
N ALA A 139 9.20 0.69 14.81
CA ALA A 139 8.97 -0.28 15.88
C ALA A 139 10.15 -0.36 16.84
N SER A 140 11.39 -0.39 16.32
CA SER A 140 12.61 -0.42 17.14
C SER A 140 12.79 0.82 18.01
N LYS A 141 12.29 1.98 17.55
CA LYS A 141 12.34 3.25 18.29
C LYS A 141 11.26 3.36 19.36
N ILE A 142 10.07 2.81 19.12
CA ILE A 142 8.92 2.94 20.03
C ILE A 142 8.80 1.78 21.02
N SER A 143 9.54 0.69 20.85
CA SER A 143 9.53 -0.45 21.78
C SER A 143 10.26 -0.10 23.07
N ASP A 144 9.53 -0.07 24.19
CA ASP A 144 10.06 0.22 25.52
C ASP A 144 10.74 -1.02 26.12
N ASN A 145 10.18 -2.20 25.86
CA ASN A 145 10.67 -3.48 26.39
C ASN A 145 11.69 -4.17 25.46
N ARG A 146 11.95 -3.60 24.28
CA ARG A 146 12.84 -4.19 23.29
C ARG A 146 12.36 -5.56 22.80
N LYS A 147 11.02 -5.78 22.76
CA LYS A 147 10.41 -7.04 22.35
C LYS A 147 9.31 -6.78 21.32
N VAL A 148 9.55 -7.27 20.12
CA VAL A 148 8.68 -7.04 18.95
C VAL A 148 8.22 -8.40 18.41
N LEU A 149 6.91 -8.50 18.12
CA LEU A 149 6.29 -9.68 17.52
C LEU A 149 5.78 -9.34 16.12
N PHE A 150 6.10 -10.20 15.15
CA PHE A 150 5.42 -10.26 13.87
C PHE A 150 4.46 -11.46 13.84
N VAL A 151 3.20 -11.24 13.46
CA VAL A 151 2.20 -12.30 13.28
C VAL A 151 1.71 -12.31 11.84
N GLY A 152 2.01 -13.38 11.12
CA GLY A 152 1.43 -13.67 9.80
C GLY A 152 0.21 -14.57 9.89
N GLY A 153 -0.77 -14.43 8.99
CA GLY A 153 -1.86 -15.40 8.83
C GLY A 153 -1.32 -16.69 8.23
N GLU A 154 -1.01 -16.68 6.95
CA GLU A 154 -0.40 -17.81 6.24
C GLU A 154 0.98 -17.44 5.72
N LYS A 155 1.86 -18.45 5.64
CA LYS A 155 3.22 -18.26 5.14
C LYS A 155 3.25 -18.31 3.62
N ILE A 156 2.80 -17.22 2.99
CA ILE A 156 2.79 -17.02 1.54
C ILE A 156 3.81 -15.94 1.15
N PRO A 157 4.30 -15.91 -0.10
CA PRO A 157 5.37 -14.98 -0.52
C PRO A 157 5.10 -13.52 -0.18
N LEU A 158 3.85 -13.05 -0.29
CA LEU A 158 3.46 -11.69 0.04
C LEU A 158 3.63 -11.38 1.54
N VAL A 159 3.25 -12.30 2.43
CA VAL A 159 3.41 -12.12 3.89
C VAL A 159 4.88 -12.28 4.29
N GLU A 160 5.60 -13.19 3.64
CA GLU A 160 7.05 -13.35 3.86
C GLU A 160 7.83 -12.10 3.44
N SER A 161 7.48 -11.44 2.34
CA SER A 161 8.17 -10.19 1.94
C SER A 161 8.01 -9.10 2.99
N VAL A 162 6.82 -8.97 3.56
CA VAL A 162 6.55 -8.04 4.67
C VAL A 162 7.33 -8.42 5.93
N GLU A 163 7.37 -9.71 6.30
CA GLU A 163 8.16 -10.20 7.43
C GLU A 163 9.63 -9.82 7.29
N TYR A 164 10.25 -10.15 6.14
CA TYR A 164 11.68 -9.91 5.95
C TYR A 164 12.03 -8.41 5.84
N GLY A 165 11.18 -7.62 5.21
CA GLY A 165 11.31 -6.17 5.22
C GLY A 165 11.26 -5.62 6.64
N PHE A 166 10.23 -5.96 7.41
CA PHE A 166 10.05 -5.53 8.79
C PHE A 166 11.19 -5.96 9.72
N LYS A 167 11.55 -7.23 9.68
CA LYS A 167 12.66 -7.79 10.43
C LYS A 167 13.98 -7.06 10.18
N SER A 168 14.23 -6.71 8.92
CA SER A 168 15.44 -5.97 8.54
C SER A 168 15.42 -4.55 9.09
N GLY A 169 14.26 -3.89 9.06
CA GLY A 169 14.07 -2.57 9.64
C GLY A 169 14.22 -2.55 11.17
N VAL A 170 13.63 -3.54 11.87
CA VAL A 170 13.78 -3.69 13.32
C VAL A 170 15.26 -3.77 13.74
N ASN A 171 16.08 -4.43 12.93
CA ASN A 171 17.50 -4.63 13.21
C ASN A 171 18.44 -3.62 12.52
N TYR A 172 17.88 -2.62 11.81
CA TYR A 172 18.69 -1.71 11.01
C TYR A 172 19.48 -0.70 11.83
N LEU A 173 18.88 -0.16 12.88
CA LEU A 173 19.56 0.77 13.77
C LEU A 173 20.39 -0.01 14.77
N GLU A 174 21.71 0.20 14.75
CA GLU A 174 22.61 -0.33 15.76
C GLU A 174 22.25 0.26 17.13
N THR A 175 21.97 -0.61 18.10
CA THR A 175 21.64 -0.21 19.46
C THR A 175 22.47 -1.07 20.43
N GLU A 176 22.80 -0.52 21.60
CA GLU A 176 23.48 -1.25 22.67
C GLU A 176 22.66 -2.45 23.17
N SER A 177 21.33 -2.36 23.00
CA SER A 177 20.41 -3.43 23.38
C SER A 177 19.64 -3.90 22.15
N PRO A 178 19.92 -5.09 21.61
CA PRO A 178 19.21 -5.63 20.46
C PRO A 178 17.73 -5.86 20.77
N ILE A 179 16.89 -5.83 19.72
CA ILE A 179 15.48 -6.18 19.82
C ILE A 179 15.35 -7.71 19.88
N ASP A 180 14.58 -8.20 20.85
CA ASP A 180 14.08 -9.58 20.86
C ASP A 180 12.90 -9.66 19.85
N PHE A 181 13.23 -10.07 18.62
CA PHE A 181 12.29 -10.12 17.51
C PHE A 181 11.75 -11.55 17.32
N ASN A 182 10.45 -11.70 17.47
CA ASN A 182 9.75 -12.97 17.35
C ASN A 182 8.84 -12.96 16.11
N VAL A 183 8.71 -14.12 15.47
CA VAL A 183 7.84 -14.34 14.31
C VAL A 183 6.96 -15.55 14.57
N ASP A 184 5.67 -15.40 14.32
CA ASP A 184 4.74 -16.53 14.36
C ASP A 184 3.74 -16.46 13.20
N TYR A 185 3.17 -17.60 12.83
CA TYR A 185 2.17 -17.73 11.78
C TYR A 185 0.99 -18.55 12.30
N LEU A 186 -0.22 -18.03 12.08
CA LEU A 186 -1.45 -18.69 12.52
C LEU A 186 -1.85 -19.88 11.62
N SER A 187 -1.19 -20.04 10.46
CA SER A 187 -1.56 -21.01 9.40
C SER A 187 -2.96 -20.79 8.82
N SER A 188 -3.57 -19.63 9.09
CA SER A 188 -4.88 -19.19 8.58
C SER A 188 -5.02 -17.68 8.72
N PHE A 189 -5.72 -17.05 7.78
CA PHE A 189 -6.13 -15.65 7.89
C PHE A 189 -7.42 -15.43 8.69
N HIS A 190 -8.01 -16.51 9.25
CA HIS A 190 -9.33 -16.47 9.89
C HIS A 190 -9.33 -17.02 11.32
N ASP A 191 -8.20 -17.48 11.86
CA ASP A 191 -8.13 -18.12 13.18
C ASP A 191 -7.97 -17.09 14.31
N VAL A 192 -9.10 -16.54 14.75
CA VAL A 192 -9.18 -15.54 15.83
C VAL A 192 -8.75 -16.12 17.18
N ASP A 193 -9.02 -17.43 17.41
CA ASP A 193 -8.68 -18.08 18.67
C ASP A 193 -7.17 -18.26 18.79
N ALA A 194 -6.51 -18.73 17.72
CA ALA A 194 -5.05 -18.83 17.68
C ALA A 194 -4.37 -17.47 17.86
N MET A 195 -4.91 -16.39 17.26
CA MET A 195 -4.42 -15.03 17.48
C MET A 195 -4.52 -14.65 18.96
N SER A 196 -5.65 -14.89 19.58
CA SER A 196 -5.88 -14.53 20.98
C SER A 196 -4.94 -15.28 21.93
N GLU A 197 -4.72 -16.58 21.71
CA GLU A 197 -3.78 -17.39 22.48
C GLU A 197 -2.34 -16.89 22.32
N LEU A 198 -1.92 -16.59 21.10
CA LEU A 198 -0.60 -16.08 20.78
C LEU A 198 -0.36 -14.74 21.47
N LEU A 199 -1.27 -13.79 21.37
CA LEU A 199 -1.17 -12.47 22.00
C LEU A 199 -1.07 -12.58 23.52
N ASN A 200 -1.87 -13.44 24.16
CA ASN A 200 -1.78 -13.66 25.60
C ASN A 200 -0.43 -14.21 26.01
N SER A 201 0.14 -15.13 25.23
CA SER A 201 1.48 -15.66 25.47
C SER A 201 2.55 -14.56 25.39
N PHE A 202 2.48 -13.71 24.38
CA PHE A 202 3.44 -12.62 24.17
C PHE A 202 3.33 -11.48 25.18
N LYS A 203 2.10 -11.13 25.58
CA LYS A 203 1.87 -10.19 26.70
C LYS A 203 2.57 -10.66 27.98
N ASN A 204 2.37 -11.93 28.34
CA ASN A 204 3.03 -12.54 29.49
C ASN A 204 4.57 -12.56 29.33
N GLY A 205 5.07 -12.66 28.10
CA GLY A 205 6.48 -12.55 27.75
C GLY A 205 7.03 -11.12 27.72
N GLY A 206 6.16 -10.09 27.86
CA GLY A 206 6.53 -8.68 27.90
C GLY A 206 6.77 -8.04 26.53
N ALA A 207 6.25 -8.63 25.43
CA ALA A 207 6.26 -7.97 24.11
C ALA A 207 5.37 -6.71 24.14
N ASP A 208 5.88 -5.62 23.58
CA ASP A 208 5.24 -4.30 23.64
C ASP A 208 4.99 -3.66 22.27
N VAL A 209 5.39 -4.32 21.19
CA VAL A 209 5.03 -3.96 19.80
C VAL A 209 4.63 -5.23 19.05
N VAL A 210 3.49 -5.17 18.37
CA VAL A 210 2.95 -6.28 17.56
C VAL A 210 2.66 -5.78 16.16
N PHE A 211 3.21 -6.45 15.14
CA PHE A 211 2.83 -6.25 13.75
C PHE A 211 1.97 -7.43 13.27
N SER A 212 0.71 -7.16 12.95
CA SER A 212 -0.24 -8.16 12.48
C SER A 212 -0.46 -8.06 10.98
N VAL A 213 -0.23 -9.18 10.27
CA VAL A 213 -0.55 -9.39 8.85
C VAL A 213 -1.39 -10.67 8.75
N SER A 214 -2.51 -10.68 9.46
CA SER A 214 -3.29 -11.90 9.73
C SER A 214 -4.74 -11.87 9.21
N GLY A 215 -5.08 -10.87 8.40
CA GLY A 215 -6.42 -10.78 7.79
C GLY A 215 -7.54 -10.67 8.83
N ASP A 216 -8.53 -11.58 8.79
CA ASP A 216 -9.68 -11.61 9.72
C ASP A 216 -9.36 -12.06 11.14
N ALA A 217 -8.30 -12.83 11.29
CA ALA A 217 -7.77 -13.16 12.61
C ALA A 217 -7.17 -11.92 13.28
N ASP A 218 -7.78 -10.76 12.99
CA ASP A 218 -7.28 -9.46 13.38
C ASP A 218 -7.45 -9.19 14.88
N ILE A 219 -6.51 -8.40 15.40
CA ILE A 219 -6.51 -7.96 16.79
C ILE A 219 -7.69 -7.00 16.99
N LYS A 220 -8.65 -7.42 17.81
CA LYS A 220 -9.87 -6.65 18.13
C LYS A 220 -9.84 -6.06 19.52
N ASP A 221 -8.85 -6.43 20.33
CA ASP A 221 -8.77 -6.04 21.72
C ASP A 221 -8.07 -4.67 21.85
N ASP A 222 -8.72 -3.73 22.53
CA ASP A 222 -8.20 -2.38 22.84
C ASP A 222 -7.28 -2.44 24.06
N ASP A 223 -6.33 -3.35 24.03
CA ASP A 223 -5.37 -3.50 25.12
C ASP A 223 -4.18 -2.58 24.92
N ALA A 224 -4.13 -1.51 25.72
CA ALA A 224 -3.04 -0.54 25.70
C ALA A 224 -1.68 -1.11 26.17
N SER A 225 -1.57 -2.40 26.39
CA SER A 225 -0.31 -3.05 26.86
C SER A 225 0.73 -3.23 25.74
N TYR A 226 0.36 -3.06 24.48
CA TYR A 226 1.27 -3.09 23.33
C TYR A 226 0.87 -2.07 22.26
N LYS A 227 1.85 -1.67 21.46
CA LYS A 227 1.65 -0.82 20.28
C LYS A 227 1.41 -1.70 19.06
N LEU A 228 0.44 -1.33 18.24
CA LEU A 228 -0.05 -2.13 17.12
C LEU A 228 0.40 -1.57 15.78
N ILE A 229 0.93 -2.43 14.91
CA ILE A 229 1.25 -2.12 13.52
C ILE A 229 0.34 -2.94 12.61
N LYS A 230 -0.25 -2.31 11.59
CA LYS A 230 -1.14 -2.97 10.63
C LYS A 230 -1.07 -2.35 9.24
N PHE A 231 -1.60 -3.11 8.26
CA PHE A 231 -2.01 -2.55 6.98
C PHE A 231 -3.43 -1.97 7.09
N ASP A 232 -3.61 -0.68 6.73
CA ASP A 232 -4.92 0.00 6.75
C ASP A 232 -5.91 -0.62 5.77
N ASP A 233 -5.43 -1.13 4.63
CA ASP A 233 -6.27 -1.66 3.55
C ASP A 233 -7.02 -2.94 3.94
N TYR A 234 -6.47 -3.69 4.89
CA TYR A 234 -7.03 -4.96 5.36
C TYR A 234 -7.72 -4.85 6.71
N MET A 235 -7.94 -3.63 7.22
CA MET A 235 -8.66 -3.46 8.48
C MET A 235 -10.16 -3.70 8.26
N ALA A 236 -10.69 -4.71 8.95
CA ALA A 236 -12.13 -4.93 9.02
C ALA A 236 -12.85 -3.73 9.65
N SER A 237 -14.11 -3.49 9.27
CA SER A 237 -14.91 -2.44 9.87
C SER A 237 -14.99 -2.63 11.39
N GLY A 238 -14.57 -1.62 12.15
CA GLY A 238 -14.52 -1.67 13.62
C GLY A 238 -13.20 -2.16 14.22
N SER A 239 -12.18 -2.45 13.41
CA SER A 239 -10.82 -2.74 13.89
C SER A 239 -10.20 -1.53 14.60
N LEU A 240 -9.29 -1.82 15.53
CA LEU A 240 -8.53 -0.80 16.24
C LEU A 240 -7.65 0.00 15.28
N ARG A 241 -7.58 1.31 15.47
CA ARG A 241 -6.62 2.15 14.77
C ARG A 241 -5.21 1.78 15.21
N PRO A 242 -4.33 1.37 14.29
CA PRO A 242 -2.95 1.03 14.63
C PRO A 242 -2.17 2.25 15.12
N ASP A 243 -1.07 2.00 15.80
CA ASP A 243 -0.10 3.01 16.21
C ASP A 243 0.87 3.35 15.08
N ILE A 244 1.15 2.36 14.23
CA ILE A 244 1.81 2.53 12.94
C ILE A 244 0.91 1.86 11.89
N SER A 245 0.57 2.60 10.83
CA SER A 245 -0.19 2.06 9.69
C SER A 245 0.66 2.02 8.43
N ILE A 246 0.52 0.94 7.67
CA ILE A 246 1.04 0.82 6.31
C ILE A 246 -0.17 0.85 5.38
N THR A 247 -0.15 1.75 4.41
CA THR A 247 -1.25 1.90 3.44
C THR A 247 -0.75 1.60 2.04
N VAL A 248 -1.55 0.86 1.26
CA VAL A 248 -1.36 0.66 -0.19
C VAL A 248 -2.51 1.31 -0.93
N ASP A 249 -2.22 2.35 -1.69
CA ASP A 249 -3.20 3.04 -2.53
C ASP A 249 -3.34 2.34 -3.89
N TYR A 250 -4.17 1.31 -3.93
CA TYR A 250 -4.47 0.57 -5.16
C TYR A 250 -5.11 1.44 -6.24
N GLY A 251 -5.93 2.42 -5.87
CA GLY A 251 -6.52 3.35 -6.81
C GLY A 251 -5.43 4.15 -7.54
N ARG A 252 -4.43 4.63 -6.80
CA ARG A 252 -3.27 5.32 -7.37
C ARG A 252 -2.40 4.40 -8.23
N ALA A 253 -2.17 3.16 -7.79
CA ALA A 253 -1.42 2.18 -8.58
C ALA A 253 -2.09 1.95 -9.94
N ILE A 254 -3.39 1.72 -9.96
CA ILE A 254 -4.18 1.53 -11.17
C ILE A 254 -4.13 2.77 -12.06
N LYS A 255 -4.32 3.96 -11.48
CA LYS A 255 -4.24 5.22 -12.23
C LYS A 255 -2.88 5.41 -12.89
N LYS A 256 -1.79 5.27 -12.12
CA LYS A 256 -0.43 5.39 -12.65
C LYS A 256 -0.18 4.39 -13.78
N PHE A 257 -0.62 3.15 -13.62
CA PHE A 257 -0.51 2.12 -14.64
C PHE A 257 -1.20 2.55 -15.94
N MET A 258 -2.43 3.04 -15.87
CA MET A 258 -3.18 3.51 -17.03
C MET A 258 -2.51 4.74 -17.70
N GLU A 259 -2.03 5.69 -16.91
CA GLU A 259 -1.32 6.89 -17.40
C GLU A 259 0.03 6.58 -18.04
N SER A 260 0.69 5.49 -17.63
CA SER A 260 1.98 5.06 -18.20
C SER A 260 1.87 4.32 -19.54
N GLY A 261 0.66 4.18 -20.09
CA GLY A 261 0.41 3.44 -21.32
C GLY A 261 0.31 1.93 -21.14
N GLU A 262 -0.03 1.48 -19.94
CA GLU A 262 -0.35 0.10 -19.60
C GLU A 262 0.74 -0.91 -20.01
N PRO A 263 1.96 -0.81 -19.48
CA PRO A 263 3.05 -1.73 -19.81
C PRO A 263 2.74 -3.16 -19.35
N ASN A 264 3.43 -4.15 -19.91
CA ASN A 264 3.22 -5.55 -19.53
C ASN A 264 3.58 -5.83 -18.06
N PHE A 265 4.49 -5.05 -17.49
CA PHE A 265 4.88 -5.12 -16.09
C PHE A 265 5.16 -3.72 -15.56
N SER A 266 4.66 -3.44 -14.37
CA SER A 266 4.97 -2.24 -13.57
C SER A 266 5.35 -2.65 -12.15
N GLU A 267 6.23 -1.87 -11.53
CA GLU A 267 6.57 -2.00 -10.12
C GLU A 267 6.41 -0.64 -9.45
N TYR A 268 5.71 -0.61 -8.34
CA TYR A 268 5.49 0.61 -7.55
C TYR A 268 6.01 0.43 -6.12
N SER A 269 6.49 1.53 -5.56
CA SER A 269 7.19 1.55 -4.28
C SER A 269 6.82 2.80 -3.46
N LEU A 270 7.62 3.11 -2.44
CA LEU A 270 7.57 4.35 -1.68
C LEU A 270 7.76 5.61 -2.54
N GLU A 271 8.56 5.53 -3.63
CA GLU A 271 8.81 6.63 -4.55
C GLU A 271 7.55 7.08 -5.30
N ASP A 272 6.65 6.13 -5.53
CA ASP A 272 5.44 6.35 -6.31
C ASP A 272 4.28 6.92 -5.51
N ASP A 273 4.43 7.05 -4.19
CA ASP A 273 3.34 7.33 -3.24
C ASP A 273 2.19 6.29 -3.34
N VAL A 274 2.50 5.07 -3.78
CA VAL A 274 1.55 3.95 -3.83
C VAL A 274 1.53 3.20 -2.52
N VAL A 275 2.67 3.13 -1.84
CA VAL A 275 2.77 2.57 -0.50
C VAL A 275 3.42 3.59 0.43
N PHE A 276 2.91 3.74 1.64
CA PHE A 276 3.42 4.68 2.63
C PHE A 276 3.16 4.20 4.06
N VAL A 277 3.87 4.81 5.00
CA VAL A 277 3.79 4.47 6.42
C VAL A 277 3.47 5.71 7.22
N ASP A 278 2.47 5.61 8.09
CA ASP A 278 2.11 6.64 9.05
C ASP A 278 2.33 6.14 10.49
N VAL A 279 2.77 7.03 11.36
CA VAL A 279 2.95 6.75 12.78
C VAL A 279 2.21 7.79 13.62
N LYS A 280 1.52 7.36 14.67
CA LYS A 280 0.99 8.28 15.68
C LYS A 280 2.16 9.01 16.37
N ASN A 281 1.87 9.98 17.21
CA ASN A 281 2.83 10.89 17.89
C ASN A 281 3.79 10.16 18.86
N TYR A 282 4.44 9.10 18.42
CA TYR A 282 5.44 8.35 19.19
C TYR A 282 6.88 8.73 18.86
N LEU A 283 7.11 9.36 17.71
CA LEU A 283 8.44 9.79 17.30
C LEU A 283 8.56 11.32 17.46
N ASP A 284 9.67 11.75 17.99
CA ASP A 284 10.08 13.15 18.00
C ASP A 284 10.60 13.58 16.61
N GLU A 285 10.96 14.87 16.48
CA GLU A 285 11.45 15.42 15.21
C GLU A 285 12.72 14.71 14.71
N GLU A 286 13.61 14.29 15.60
CA GLU A 286 14.84 13.55 15.25
C GLU A 286 14.50 12.14 14.77
N GLY A 287 13.55 11.46 15.42
CA GLY A 287 13.04 10.16 15.01
C GLY A 287 12.41 10.19 13.64
N LEU A 288 11.54 11.17 13.38
CA LEU A 288 10.90 11.37 12.07
C LEU A 288 11.93 11.67 10.98
N LYS A 289 12.90 12.55 11.26
CA LYS A 289 14.00 12.84 10.33
C LYS A 289 14.82 11.60 9.99
N THR A 290 15.13 10.77 10.99
CA THR A 290 15.84 9.50 10.76
C THR A 290 15.06 8.57 9.81
N VAL A 291 13.73 8.46 10.00
CA VAL A 291 12.88 7.64 9.14
C VAL A 291 12.85 8.19 7.71
N ASP A 292 12.77 9.51 7.54
CA ASP A 292 12.82 10.15 6.22
C ASP A 292 14.15 9.96 5.51
N GLU A 293 15.27 10.03 6.22
CA GLU A 293 16.60 9.74 5.67
C GLU A 293 16.68 8.28 5.18
N ILE A 294 16.20 7.33 5.97
CA ILE A 294 16.15 5.91 5.61
C ILE A 294 15.23 5.68 4.42
N LYS A 295 14.06 6.32 4.39
CA LYS A 295 13.15 6.28 3.23
C LYS A 295 13.87 6.70 1.95
N ASN A 296 14.61 7.81 1.99
CA ASN A 296 15.38 8.29 0.84
C ASN A 296 16.51 7.33 0.44
N ASP A 297 17.14 6.67 1.41
CA ASP A 297 18.16 5.65 1.15
C ASP A 297 17.56 4.39 0.50
N ILE A 298 16.33 4.02 0.83
CA ILE A 298 15.58 2.93 0.14
C ILE A 298 15.24 3.37 -1.28
N ILE A 299 14.63 4.54 -1.47
CA ILE A 299 14.22 5.06 -2.79
C ILE A 299 15.42 5.19 -3.72
N SER A 300 16.58 5.65 -3.23
CA SER A 300 17.80 5.76 -4.02
C SER A 300 18.51 4.42 -4.28
N GLY A 301 18.03 3.30 -3.72
CA GLY A 301 18.63 1.97 -3.84
C GLY A 301 19.91 1.78 -3.03
N LYS A 302 20.24 2.70 -2.12
CA LYS A 302 21.35 2.54 -1.19
C LYS A 302 21.07 1.45 -0.17
N ILE A 303 19.83 1.33 0.28
CA ILE A 303 19.30 0.21 1.07
C ILE A 303 18.48 -0.67 0.13
N LEU A 304 18.90 -1.92 -0.04
CA LEU A 304 18.13 -2.94 -0.73
C LEU A 304 17.37 -3.76 0.30
N VAL A 305 16.07 -3.51 0.38
CA VAL A 305 15.21 -4.17 1.38
C VAL A 305 15.03 -5.66 1.01
N PRO A 306 15.25 -6.59 1.95
CA PRO A 306 15.00 -8.00 1.71
C PRO A 306 13.51 -8.32 1.66
N TYR A 307 13.12 -9.26 0.80
CA TYR A 307 11.74 -9.71 0.60
C TYR A 307 11.55 -11.22 0.75
N ASP A 308 12.66 -11.97 0.95
CA ASP A 308 12.64 -13.41 1.17
C ASP A 308 13.88 -13.85 1.98
N SER A 309 13.95 -15.14 2.31
CA SER A 309 15.02 -15.68 3.14
C SER A 309 16.41 -15.60 2.46
N GLU A 310 16.48 -15.63 1.15
CA GLU A 310 17.74 -15.56 0.39
C GLU A 310 18.28 -14.13 0.38
N SER A 311 17.46 -13.17 -0.01
CA SER A 311 17.79 -11.74 0.01
C SER A 311 18.13 -11.26 1.44
N TYR A 312 17.44 -11.79 2.47
CA TYR A 312 17.74 -11.48 3.86
C TYR A 312 19.12 -11.97 4.28
N LYS A 313 19.53 -13.17 3.88
CA LYS A 313 20.90 -13.66 4.14
C LYS A 313 21.97 -12.77 3.49
N LEU A 314 21.72 -12.31 2.28
CA LEU A 314 22.62 -11.38 1.57
C LEU A 314 22.69 -10.03 2.31
N TYR A 315 21.53 -9.52 2.74
CA TYR A 315 21.42 -8.27 3.49
C TYR A 315 22.24 -8.31 4.80
N ILE A 316 22.07 -9.36 5.62
CA ILE A 316 22.83 -9.52 6.86
C ILE A 316 24.35 -9.56 6.60
N ASN A 317 24.77 -10.33 5.61
CA ASN A 317 26.19 -10.46 5.27
C ASN A 317 26.82 -9.13 4.84
N LYS A 318 26.03 -8.21 4.29
CA LYS A 318 26.49 -6.89 3.82
C LYS A 318 26.46 -5.82 4.90
N ASN A 319 25.42 -5.80 5.74
CA ASN A 319 25.11 -4.65 6.59
C ASN A 319 25.31 -4.88 8.10
N LEU A 320 25.42 -6.13 8.57
CA LEU A 320 25.54 -6.49 9.98
C LEU A 320 26.89 -7.18 10.30
N LYS A 321 27.98 -6.70 9.70
CA LYS A 321 29.35 -7.17 9.99
C LYS A 321 30.05 -6.28 11.00
#